data_5c84eb357cd70e4206be94bc02940565
#
_entry.id   5c84eb357cd70e4206be94bc02940565
#
_cell.length_a   1.000
_cell.length_b   1.000
_cell.length_c   1.000
_cell.angle_alpha   90.00
_cell.angle_beta   90.00
_cell.angle_gamma   90.00
#
_symmetry.space_group_name_H-M   'P 1'
#
loop_
_entity.id
_entity.type
_entity.pdbx_description
1 polymer ?
#
loop_
_entity_poly.entity_id
_entity_poly.type
_entity_poly.pdbx_seq_one_letter_code
_entity_poly.pdbx_strand_id
1 'polypeptide(L)'
;VRYERTISRSRGKPCFLFFVKILGEFYLRGGMEMRFFVLGAGSWGTVFAQMLHENGEEVVLWARRKEIVDLINVSHTSPYVEESKITVRATNDLEEIKKEDILVIAIPVQYIREHLLRLPVKPSMVLNLSKGIEIKTGKRVSEIVEEILGCPYAVLSGPSHAEEVAKKLPTAVTLAGENSKELQKRISTEYFRVYTCEDVVGVEIAGALKNVIAIAAGILDGFGGWDNAKAALETRGIYEIARFGMFFGADQKTFMGLAGIGDLMVTCNSRYSRNRRFGELIARGFNPLKLLESSNQVVEGAFTVKAVMKIAKENKIDMPISEEVYRVVYEGKPPLQSMRDLMRRSLKDEFWAS
;
A
#
# COMPACT_ATOMS: atom_id res chain seq x y z
N VAL A 1 -14.28 56.88 -40.79
CA VAL A 1 -15.67 57.08 -40.46
C VAL A 1 -15.87 56.59 -39.03
N ARG A 2 -16.13 57.53 -38.12
CA ARG A 2 -16.48 57.33 -36.71
C ARG A 2 -17.82 56.66 -36.59
N TYR A 3 -17.97 55.74 -35.62
CA TYR A 3 -19.23 55.52 -34.91
C TYR A 3 -18.98 55.34 -33.43
N GLU A 4 -19.27 56.44 -32.72
CA GLU A 4 -19.53 56.43 -31.29
C GLU A 4 -20.90 55.76 -31.04
N ARG A 5 -20.97 54.83 -30.09
CA ARG A 5 -22.24 54.46 -29.46
C ARG A 5 -22.09 54.46 -27.94
N THR A 6 -22.77 55.40 -27.39
CA THR A 6 -23.15 55.64 -26.01
C THR A 6 -23.62 54.36 -25.31
N ILE A 7 -22.99 53.99 -24.23
CA ILE A 7 -23.48 52.95 -23.32
C ILE A 7 -24.20 53.62 -22.15
N SER A 8 -25.52 53.48 -22.14
CA SER A 8 -26.36 53.83 -21.02
C SER A 8 -26.10 52.92 -19.82
N ARG A 9 -25.83 53.52 -18.67
CA ARG A 9 -25.80 52.83 -17.36
C ARG A 9 -27.22 52.37 -17.01
N SER A 10 -27.43 51.04 -16.92
CA SER A 10 -28.52 50.46 -16.16
C SER A 10 -27.94 49.80 -14.87
N ARG A 11 -28.29 50.38 -13.73
CA ARG A 11 -28.12 49.81 -12.38
C ARG A 11 -29.04 48.60 -12.28
N GLY A 12 -28.50 47.47 -11.88
CA GLY A 12 -29.28 46.33 -11.41
C GLY A 12 -28.62 44.98 -11.73
N LYS A 13 -27.93 44.41 -10.79
CA LYS A 13 -28.04 43.09 -10.23
C LYS A 13 -26.69 42.51 -9.76
N PRO A 14 -26.32 42.66 -8.49
CA PRO A 14 -25.31 41.77 -7.86
C PRO A 14 -25.89 40.40 -7.48
N CYS A 15 -27.21 40.16 -7.66
CA CYS A 15 -27.85 38.94 -7.20
C CYS A 15 -27.64 37.70 -8.10
N PHE A 16 -27.40 37.87 -9.41
CA PHE A 16 -27.29 36.71 -10.30
C PHE A 16 -25.95 36.00 -10.24
N LEU A 17 -24.87 36.75 -10.06
CA LEU A 17 -23.53 36.16 -9.87
C LEU A 17 -23.38 35.49 -8.50
N PHE A 18 -24.06 36.01 -7.47
CA PHE A 18 -24.07 35.39 -6.12
C PHE A 18 -24.93 34.10 -6.13
N PHE A 19 -26.03 34.09 -6.87
CA PHE A 19 -26.88 32.89 -7.02
C PHE A 19 -26.22 31.80 -7.87
N VAL A 20 -25.47 32.14 -8.91
CA VAL A 20 -24.71 31.18 -9.72
C VAL A 20 -23.54 30.61 -8.94
N LYS A 21 -22.91 31.42 -8.08
CA LYS A 21 -21.83 30.93 -7.18
C LYS A 21 -22.37 30.02 -6.07
N ILE A 22 -23.51 30.36 -5.47
CA ILE A 22 -24.18 29.50 -4.47
C ILE A 22 -24.75 28.24 -5.12
N LEU A 23 -25.36 28.31 -6.30
CA LEU A 23 -25.84 27.12 -7.01
C LEU A 23 -24.68 26.28 -7.55
N GLY A 24 -23.57 26.88 -7.97
CA GLY A 24 -22.36 26.17 -8.34
C GLY A 24 -21.70 25.44 -7.15
N GLU A 25 -21.64 26.08 -5.99
CA GLU A 25 -21.18 25.45 -4.75
C GLU A 25 -22.18 24.42 -4.19
N PHE A 26 -23.50 24.60 -4.44
CA PHE A 26 -24.53 23.61 -4.07
C PHE A 26 -24.58 22.42 -5.03
N TYR A 27 -24.31 22.60 -6.33
CA TYR A 27 -24.20 21.50 -7.29
C TYR A 27 -22.88 20.74 -7.20
N LEU A 28 -21.83 21.38 -6.68
CA LEU A 28 -20.55 20.71 -6.34
C LEU A 28 -20.59 20.03 -4.98
N ARG A 29 -21.54 20.37 -4.10
CA ARG A 29 -21.77 19.71 -2.79
C ARG A 29 -22.97 18.76 -2.76
N GLY A 30 -23.72 18.62 -3.86
CA GLY A 30 -24.87 17.73 -3.97
C GLY A 30 -24.54 16.28 -4.37
N GLY A 31 -23.27 15.93 -4.55
CA GLY A 31 -22.81 14.55 -4.52
C GLY A 31 -22.80 14.10 -3.06
N MET A 32 -23.43 12.98 -2.73
CA MET A 32 -23.33 12.35 -1.42
C MET A 32 -21.87 12.42 -0.95
N GLU A 33 -21.58 13.06 0.19
CA GLU A 33 -20.23 13.14 0.74
C GLU A 33 -19.80 11.73 1.11
N MET A 34 -19.08 11.07 0.21
CA MET A 34 -18.53 9.73 0.42
C MET A 34 -17.47 9.82 1.51
N ARG A 35 -17.77 9.25 2.66
CA ARG A 35 -16.89 9.18 3.82
C ARG A 35 -15.85 8.07 3.62
N PHE A 36 -14.66 8.21 4.20
CA PHE A 36 -13.68 7.15 4.27
C PHE A 36 -13.88 6.29 5.53
N PHE A 37 -14.12 5.01 5.36
CA PHE A 37 -14.13 4.04 6.45
C PHE A 37 -12.84 3.21 6.39
N VAL A 38 -11.89 3.50 7.28
CA VAL A 38 -10.56 2.87 7.27
C VAL A 38 -10.57 1.62 8.12
N LEU A 39 -10.47 0.47 7.49
CA LEU A 39 -10.43 -0.85 8.12
C LEU A 39 -8.98 -1.19 8.52
N GLY A 40 -8.63 -0.92 9.79
CA GLY A 40 -7.34 -1.27 10.37
C GLY A 40 -6.57 -0.09 10.96
N ALA A 41 -6.47 -0.06 12.29
CA ALA A 41 -5.74 0.96 13.07
C ALA A 41 -4.31 0.50 13.42
N GLY A 42 -3.58 -0.08 12.44
CA GLY A 42 -2.13 -0.26 12.50
C GLY A 42 -1.40 1.06 12.19
N SER A 43 -0.06 1.06 12.15
CA SER A 43 0.73 2.28 11.87
C SER A 43 0.23 3.00 10.63
N TRP A 44 0.19 2.31 9.49
CA TRP A 44 -0.17 2.92 8.21
C TRP A 44 -1.64 3.35 8.14
N GLY A 45 -2.57 2.49 8.57
CA GLY A 45 -4.01 2.84 8.56
C GLY A 45 -4.34 4.03 9.46
N THR A 46 -3.71 4.13 10.64
CA THR A 46 -3.88 5.26 11.56
C THR A 46 -3.35 6.56 10.95
N VAL A 47 -2.14 6.53 10.39
CA VAL A 47 -1.53 7.72 9.79
C VAL A 47 -2.29 8.17 8.54
N PHE A 48 -2.73 7.24 7.71
CA PHE A 48 -3.51 7.56 6.51
C PHE A 48 -4.88 8.15 6.87
N ALA A 49 -5.58 7.57 7.86
CA ALA A 49 -6.84 8.11 8.36
C ALA A 49 -6.67 9.51 8.95
N GLN A 50 -5.62 9.73 9.75
CA GLN A 50 -5.31 11.06 10.32
C GLN A 50 -4.99 12.08 9.22
N MET A 51 -4.21 11.70 8.22
CA MET A 51 -3.88 12.55 7.07
C MET A 51 -5.14 12.98 6.30
N LEU A 52 -6.04 12.05 6.01
CA LEU A 52 -7.32 12.36 5.35
C LEU A 52 -8.18 13.29 6.20
N HIS A 53 -8.27 13.03 7.51
CA HIS A 53 -9.01 13.86 8.45
C HIS A 53 -8.46 15.29 8.50
N GLU A 54 -7.15 15.45 8.57
CA GLU A 54 -6.48 16.77 8.51
C GLU A 54 -6.67 17.48 7.17
N ASN A 55 -6.85 16.71 6.09
CA ASN A 55 -7.16 17.25 4.76
C ASN A 55 -8.64 17.64 4.58
N GLY A 56 -9.46 17.53 5.63
CA GLY A 56 -10.87 17.94 5.65
C GLY A 56 -11.86 16.86 5.22
N GLU A 57 -11.42 15.61 5.08
CA GLU A 57 -12.28 14.49 4.74
C GLU A 57 -13.03 13.95 5.98
N GLU A 58 -14.25 13.48 5.79
CA GLU A 58 -14.96 12.71 6.82
C GLU A 58 -14.36 11.30 6.89
N VAL A 59 -13.82 10.91 8.05
CA VAL A 59 -13.11 9.65 8.24
C VAL A 59 -13.55 8.94 9.51
N VAL A 60 -13.78 7.63 9.43
CA VAL A 60 -13.91 6.74 10.57
C VAL A 60 -12.83 5.68 10.52
N LEU A 61 -12.05 5.54 11.60
CA LEU A 61 -10.99 4.55 11.71
C LEU A 61 -11.48 3.35 12.53
N TRP A 62 -11.57 2.19 11.89
CA TRP A 62 -11.95 0.97 12.59
C TRP A 62 -10.74 0.24 13.18
N ALA A 63 -10.84 -0.12 14.46
CA ALA A 63 -9.87 -0.95 15.16
C ALA A 63 -10.55 -2.16 15.80
N ARG A 64 -9.98 -3.35 15.64
CA ARG A 64 -10.51 -4.60 16.22
C ARG A 64 -10.57 -4.56 17.76
N ARG A 65 -9.59 -3.92 18.40
CA ARG A 65 -9.45 -3.86 19.85
C ARG A 65 -10.02 -2.56 20.39
N LYS A 66 -10.94 -2.67 21.36
CA LYS A 66 -11.56 -1.53 22.02
C LYS A 66 -10.54 -0.62 22.70
N GLU A 67 -9.48 -1.19 23.29
CA GLU A 67 -8.43 -0.42 23.95
C GLU A 67 -7.73 0.55 22.99
N ILE A 68 -7.58 0.18 21.71
CA ILE A 68 -7.01 1.07 20.68
C ILE A 68 -8.00 2.20 20.35
N VAL A 69 -9.30 1.89 20.27
CA VAL A 69 -10.35 2.90 20.06
C VAL A 69 -10.35 3.92 21.19
N ASP A 70 -10.29 3.44 22.43
CA ASP A 70 -10.29 4.31 23.61
C ASP A 70 -9.03 5.19 23.67
N LEU A 71 -7.84 4.65 23.36
CA LEU A 71 -6.61 5.42 23.26
C LEU A 71 -6.72 6.53 22.20
N ILE A 72 -7.25 6.23 21.01
CA ILE A 72 -7.41 7.21 19.94
C ILE A 72 -8.43 8.28 20.31
N ASN A 73 -9.61 7.89 20.77
CA ASN A 73 -10.71 8.85 21.01
C ASN A 73 -10.52 9.70 22.29
N VAL A 74 -9.87 9.15 23.32
CA VAL A 74 -9.73 9.83 24.62
C VAL A 74 -8.34 10.46 24.78
N SER A 75 -7.29 9.67 24.52
CA SER A 75 -5.90 10.11 24.73
C SER A 75 -5.27 10.75 23.51
N HIS A 76 -5.92 10.65 22.35
CA HIS A 76 -5.39 11.11 21.05
C HIS A 76 -4.02 10.52 20.70
N THR A 77 -3.78 9.26 21.07
CA THR A 77 -2.53 8.53 20.87
C THR A 77 -2.79 7.17 20.21
N SER A 78 -1.74 6.62 19.61
CA SER A 78 -1.76 5.24 19.11
C SER A 78 -0.45 4.54 19.48
N PRO A 79 -0.48 3.29 19.95
CA PRO A 79 0.75 2.55 20.27
C PRO A 79 1.57 2.19 19.04
N TYR A 80 1.05 2.48 17.85
CA TYR A 80 1.70 2.20 16.57
C TYR A 80 2.24 3.43 15.87
N VAL A 81 1.98 4.64 16.40
CA VAL A 81 2.39 5.93 15.82
C VAL A 81 2.95 6.78 16.94
N GLU A 82 4.27 6.82 17.01
CA GLU A 82 4.97 7.62 18.02
C GLU A 82 4.90 9.11 17.69
N GLU A 83 4.87 9.96 18.73
CA GLU A 83 5.00 11.42 18.65
C GLU A 83 3.95 12.16 17.79
N SER A 84 2.83 11.51 17.43
CA SER A 84 1.78 12.15 16.64
C SER A 84 0.46 12.17 17.38
N LYS A 85 -0.21 13.32 17.37
CA LYS A 85 -1.57 13.45 17.91
C LYS A 85 -2.56 12.88 16.89
N ILE A 86 -3.40 11.94 17.34
CA ILE A 86 -4.40 11.28 16.50
C ILE A 86 -5.79 11.81 16.90
N THR A 87 -6.40 12.58 16.01
CA THR A 87 -7.71 13.24 16.27
C THR A 87 -8.84 12.65 15.43
N VAL A 88 -8.54 11.77 14.50
CA VAL A 88 -9.55 11.04 13.73
C VAL A 88 -10.40 10.18 14.65
N ARG A 89 -11.71 10.15 14.41
CA ARG A 89 -12.64 9.33 15.20
C ARG A 89 -12.40 7.85 14.94
N ALA A 90 -12.31 7.04 16.01
CA ALA A 90 -12.16 5.59 15.92
C ALA A 90 -13.40 4.84 16.42
N THR A 91 -13.62 3.62 15.89
CA THR A 91 -14.66 2.69 16.31
C THR A 91 -14.16 1.24 16.27
N ASN A 92 -14.78 0.36 17.05
CA ASN A 92 -14.61 -1.10 16.92
C ASN A 92 -15.86 -1.79 16.34
N ASP A 93 -16.86 -1.02 15.95
CA ASP A 93 -18.10 -1.52 15.36
C ASP A 93 -18.03 -1.46 13.82
N LEU A 94 -18.15 -2.62 13.18
CA LEU A 94 -18.22 -2.73 11.71
C LEU A 94 -19.59 -2.33 11.15
N GLU A 95 -20.65 -2.33 11.98
CA GLU A 95 -21.98 -1.91 11.55
C GLU A 95 -22.07 -0.42 11.22
N GLU A 96 -21.06 0.36 11.62
CA GLU A 96 -20.98 1.78 11.27
C GLU A 96 -20.64 2.06 9.80
N ILE A 97 -20.18 1.06 9.04
CA ILE A 97 -19.92 1.22 7.60
C ILE A 97 -21.23 1.45 6.85
N LYS A 98 -21.23 2.40 5.91
CA LYS A 98 -22.38 2.76 5.08
C LYS A 98 -22.16 2.35 3.63
N LYS A 99 -23.24 2.25 2.86
CA LYS A 99 -23.18 1.93 1.41
C LYS A 99 -22.42 2.98 0.61
N GLU A 100 -22.48 4.22 1.04
CA GLU A 100 -21.85 5.37 0.40
C GLU A 100 -20.36 5.49 0.72
N ASP A 101 -19.87 4.76 1.73
CA ASP A 101 -18.48 4.86 2.18
C ASP A 101 -17.50 4.33 1.14
N ILE A 102 -16.31 4.94 1.11
CA ILE A 102 -15.11 4.36 0.53
C ILE A 102 -14.44 3.51 1.62
N LEU A 103 -14.47 2.19 1.43
CA LEU A 103 -13.76 1.28 2.35
C LEU A 103 -12.26 1.31 2.06
N VAL A 104 -11.47 1.80 3.00
CA VAL A 104 -10.01 1.78 2.93
C VAL A 104 -9.49 0.54 3.65
N ILE A 105 -8.85 -0.38 2.93
CA ILE A 105 -8.29 -1.61 3.51
C ILE A 105 -6.85 -1.36 3.95
N ALA A 106 -6.58 -1.45 5.27
CA ALA A 106 -5.26 -1.26 5.89
C ALA A 106 -4.94 -2.35 6.93
N ILE A 107 -5.38 -3.58 6.66
CA ILE A 107 -5.12 -4.78 7.48
C ILE A 107 -4.23 -5.77 6.73
N PRO A 108 -3.54 -6.72 7.40
CA PRO A 108 -2.76 -7.74 6.72
C PRO A 108 -3.62 -8.57 5.76
N VAL A 109 -3.06 -8.88 4.57
CA VAL A 109 -3.81 -9.50 3.46
C VAL A 109 -4.49 -10.81 3.86
N GLN A 110 -3.87 -11.60 4.74
CA GLN A 110 -4.40 -12.90 5.16
C GLN A 110 -5.73 -12.81 5.93
N TYR A 111 -6.11 -11.61 6.41
CA TYR A 111 -7.36 -11.36 7.14
C TYR A 111 -8.42 -10.60 6.32
N ILE A 112 -8.09 -10.14 5.11
CA ILE A 112 -9.00 -9.32 4.30
C ILE A 112 -10.29 -10.07 4.00
N ARG A 113 -10.20 -11.29 3.47
CA ARG A 113 -11.36 -12.11 3.10
C ARG A 113 -12.35 -12.25 4.24
N GLU A 114 -11.88 -12.61 5.44
CA GLU A 114 -12.72 -12.78 6.62
C GLU A 114 -13.48 -11.50 6.96
N HIS A 115 -12.79 -10.35 6.95
CA HIS A 115 -13.41 -9.07 7.28
C HIS A 115 -14.40 -8.61 6.21
N LEU A 116 -14.11 -8.81 4.92
CA LEU A 116 -15.03 -8.44 3.84
C LEU A 116 -16.32 -9.26 3.88
N LEU A 117 -16.24 -10.56 4.22
CA LEU A 117 -17.42 -11.42 4.39
C LEU A 117 -18.31 -11.03 5.58
N ARG A 118 -17.78 -10.24 6.53
CA ARG A 118 -18.50 -9.79 7.73
C ARG A 118 -19.06 -8.38 7.60
N LEU A 119 -18.84 -7.69 6.48
CA LEU A 119 -19.41 -6.36 6.28
C LEU A 119 -20.93 -6.42 6.19
N PRO A 120 -21.66 -5.55 6.91
CA PRO A 120 -23.12 -5.53 6.91
C PRO A 120 -23.70 -5.00 5.60
N VAL A 121 -22.93 -4.19 4.89
CA VAL A 121 -23.31 -3.59 3.60
C VAL A 121 -22.13 -3.60 2.63
N LYS A 122 -22.43 -3.58 1.34
CA LYS A 122 -21.44 -3.38 0.27
C LYS A 122 -21.11 -1.88 0.19
N PRO A 123 -19.82 -1.47 0.33
CA PRO A 123 -19.41 -0.08 0.19
C PRO A 123 -19.48 0.40 -1.26
N SER A 124 -19.43 1.73 -1.47
CA SER A 124 -19.44 2.33 -2.81
C SER A 124 -18.22 1.97 -3.63
N MET A 125 -17.06 1.87 -2.97
CA MET A 125 -15.81 1.38 -3.56
C MET A 125 -14.82 0.95 -2.48
N VAL A 126 -13.74 0.29 -2.91
CA VAL A 126 -12.60 -0.10 -2.07
C VAL A 126 -11.34 0.64 -2.50
N LEU A 127 -10.63 1.23 -1.54
CA LEU A 127 -9.27 1.72 -1.68
C LEU A 127 -8.32 0.81 -0.87
N ASN A 128 -7.47 0.07 -1.55
CA ASN A 128 -6.54 -0.85 -0.89
C ASN A 128 -5.19 -0.21 -0.60
N LEU A 129 -4.75 -0.30 0.65
CA LEU A 129 -3.41 0.09 1.10
C LEU A 129 -2.55 -1.13 1.48
N SER A 130 -3.15 -2.31 1.53
CA SER A 130 -2.49 -3.54 1.97
C SER A 130 -1.61 -4.12 0.87
N LYS A 131 -0.51 -4.75 1.26
CA LYS A 131 0.52 -5.26 0.34
C LYS A 131 0.77 -6.74 0.60
N GLY A 132 0.45 -7.60 -0.35
CA GLY A 132 0.64 -9.05 -0.22
C GLY A 132 -0.28 -9.85 -1.13
N ILE A 133 -0.18 -11.17 -1.03
CA ILE A 133 -0.99 -12.16 -1.77
C ILE A 133 -1.58 -13.13 -0.74
N GLU A 134 -2.87 -13.48 -0.88
CA GLU A 134 -3.53 -14.43 0.01
C GLU A 134 -2.95 -15.85 -0.18
N ILE A 135 -2.43 -16.44 0.89
CA ILE A 135 -1.77 -17.75 0.80
C ILE A 135 -2.74 -18.85 0.38
N LYS A 136 -3.96 -18.82 0.90
CA LYS A 136 -4.95 -19.88 0.69
C LYS A 136 -5.35 -20.03 -0.78
N THR A 137 -5.55 -18.93 -1.47
CA THR A 137 -6.08 -18.90 -2.84
C THR A 137 -5.07 -18.47 -3.90
N GLY A 138 -3.97 -17.80 -3.50
CA GLY A 138 -3.04 -17.15 -4.42
C GLY A 138 -3.58 -15.84 -5.00
N LYS A 139 -4.71 -15.32 -4.50
CA LYS A 139 -5.37 -14.12 -5.02
C LYS A 139 -4.73 -12.84 -4.52
N ARG A 140 -4.68 -11.83 -5.40
CA ARG A 140 -4.42 -10.43 -5.08
C ARG A 140 -5.64 -9.82 -4.37
N VAL A 141 -5.47 -8.67 -3.74
CA VAL A 141 -6.57 -8.02 -3.01
C VAL A 141 -7.70 -7.60 -3.95
N SER A 142 -7.38 -7.11 -5.16
CA SER A 142 -8.38 -6.79 -6.20
C SER A 142 -9.28 -7.98 -6.54
N GLU A 143 -8.70 -9.17 -6.68
CA GLU A 143 -9.44 -10.40 -6.98
C GLU A 143 -10.30 -10.89 -5.81
N ILE A 144 -9.86 -10.64 -4.56
CA ILE A 144 -10.67 -10.93 -3.36
C ILE A 144 -11.86 -9.97 -3.26
N VAL A 145 -11.63 -8.68 -3.54
CA VAL A 145 -12.69 -7.64 -3.53
C VAL A 145 -13.71 -7.91 -4.62
N GLU A 146 -13.27 -8.23 -5.83
CA GLU A 146 -14.17 -8.59 -6.93
C GLU A 146 -15.03 -9.81 -6.60
N GLU A 147 -14.42 -10.86 -6.04
CA GLU A 147 -15.13 -12.08 -5.66
C GLU A 147 -16.21 -11.85 -4.59
N ILE A 148 -15.92 -11.01 -3.58
CA ILE A 148 -16.81 -10.88 -2.40
C ILE A 148 -17.76 -9.70 -2.55
N LEU A 149 -17.24 -8.57 -3.02
CA LEU A 149 -17.98 -7.31 -3.08
C LEU A 149 -18.41 -6.94 -4.50
N GLY A 150 -17.59 -7.23 -5.53
CA GLY A 150 -17.85 -6.82 -6.91
C GLY A 150 -18.16 -5.32 -6.99
N CYS A 151 -17.35 -4.47 -6.37
CA CYS A 151 -17.49 -3.01 -6.38
C CYS A 151 -16.23 -2.36 -6.96
N PRO A 152 -16.31 -1.08 -7.37
CA PRO A 152 -15.16 -0.32 -7.83
C PRO A 152 -13.96 -0.45 -6.89
N TYR A 153 -12.76 -0.59 -7.47
CA TYR A 153 -11.53 -0.85 -6.73
C TYR A 153 -10.39 0.07 -7.17
N ALA A 154 -9.63 0.52 -6.20
CA ALA A 154 -8.36 1.19 -6.42
C ALA A 154 -7.32 0.70 -5.40
N VAL A 155 -6.04 0.78 -5.77
CA VAL A 155 -4.90 0.45 -4.92
C VAL A 155 -3.91 1.60 -4.85
N LEU A 156 -3.41 1.89 -3.65
CA LEU A 156 -2.39 2.90 -3.41
C LEU A 156 -1.13 2.22 -2.87
N SER A 157 0.01 2.45 -3.55
CA SER A 157 1.30 1.89 -3.18
C SER A 157 2.43 2.86 -3.54
N GLY A 158 3.59 2.70 -2.91
CA GLY A 158 4.77 3.54 -3.12
C GLY A 158 5.58 3.70 -1.85
N PRO A 159 6.70 4.47 -1.89
CA PRO A 159 7.57 4.73 -0.75
C PRO A 159 6.83 5.61 0.27
N SER A 160 6.24 4.98 1.29
CA SER A 160 5.34 5.64 2.25
C SER A 160 5.42 4.99 3.64
N HIS A 161 6.56 5.13 4.31
CA HIS A 161 6.65 4.75 5.72
C HIS A 161 5.75 5.61 6.59
N ALA A 162 4.93 4.97 7.42
CA ALA A 162 3.98 5.65 8.30
C ALA A 162 4.66 6.68 9.19
N GLU A 163 5.84 6.36 9.68
CA GLU A 163 6.64 7.20 10.57
C GLU A 163 7.10 8.52 9.91
N GLU A 164 7.28 8.51 8.60
CA GLU A 164 7.66 9.70 7.83
C GLU A 164 6.44 10.52 7.44
N VAL A 165 5.37 9.86 7.00
CA VAL A 165 4.10 10.54 6.68
C VAL A 165 3.49 11.21 7.91
N ALA A 166 3.57 10.56 9.08
CA ALA A 166 3.12 11.13 10.35
C ALA A 166 3.86 12.44 10.73
N LYS A 167 5.13 12.55 10.31
CA LYS A 167 5.96 13.76 10.47
C LYS A 167 5.79 14.76 9.31
N LYS A 168 4.85 14.52 8.40
CA LYS A 168 4.58 15.36 7.23
C LYS A 168 5.79 15.54 6.31
N LEU A 169 6.67 14.51 6.24
CA LEU A 169 7.81 14.54 5.34
C LEU A 169 7.36 14.28 3.90
N PRO A 170 8.04 14.86 2.91
CA PRO A 170 7.69 14.69 1.50
C PRO A 170 7.58 13.24 1.09
N THR A 171 6.40 12.83 0.64
CA THR A 171 6.08 11.46 0.26
C THR A 171 5.37 11.47 -1.09
N ALA A 172 5.71 10.53 -1.98
CA ALA A 172 5.04 10.37 -3.26
C ALA A 172 4.66 8.91 -3.48
N VAL A 173 3.44 8.68 -3.94
CA VAL A 173 2.86 7.34 -4.13
C VAL A 173 2.13 7.22 -5.47
N THR A 174 1.80 6.00 -5.87
CA THR A 174 1.00 5.69 -7.05
C THR A 174 -0.35 5.13 -6.64
N LEU A 175 -1.40 5.63 -7.27
CA LEU A 175 -2.78 5.18 -7.16
C LEU A 175 -3.21 4.58 -8.51
N ALA A 176 -3.66 3.33 -8.52
CA ALA A 176 -4.16 2.66 -9.71
C ALA A 176 -5.59 2.18 -9.51
N GLY A 177 -6.40 2.22 -10.56
CA GLY A 177 -7.75 1.69 -10.56
C GLY A 177 -8.84 2.73 -10.80
N GLU A 178 -10.06 2.35 -10.47
CA GLU A 178 -11.25 3.15 -10.74
C GLU A 178 -11.28 4.43 -9.89
N ASN A 179 -11.87 5.49 -10.44
CA ASN A 179 -11.98 6.81 -9.79
C ASN A 179 -10.64 7.40 -9.31
N SER A 180 -9.51 6.93 -9.85
CA SER A 180 -8.17 7.33 -9.41
C SER A 180 -7.91 8.84 -9.47
N LYS A 181 -8.46 9.55 -10.47
CA LYS A 181 -8.30 11.01 -10.58
C LYS A 181 -9.07 11.80 -9.52
N GLU A 182 -10.22 11.29 -9.08
CA GLU A 182 -10.99 11.90 -7.99
C GLU A 182 -10.33 11.62 -6.65
N LEU A 183 -10.02 10.36 -6.38
CA LEU A 183 -9.28 9.97 -5.18
C LEU A 183 -7.92 10.69 -5.06
N GLN A 184 -7.21 10.88 -6.18
CA GLN A 184 -5.96 11.64 -6.21
C GLN A 184 -6.12 13.03 -5.61
N LYS A 185 -7.20 13.75 -5.95
CA LYS A 185 -7.48 15.11 -5.45
C LYS A 185 -7.79 15.10 -3.95
N ARG A 186 -8.54 14.11 -3.49
CA ARG A 186 -8.95 13.97 -2.10
C ARG A 186 -7.82 13.52 -1.16
N ILE A 187 -6.90 12.70 -1.67
CA ILE A 187 -5.81 12.11 -0.88
C ILE A 187 -4.56 12.99 -0.88
N SER A 188 -4.30 13.76 -1.97
CA SER A 188 -3.10 14.58 -2.08
C SER A 188 -3.10 15.74 -1.08
N THR A 189 -1.94 15.97 -0.44
CA THR A 189 -1.68 17.09 0.46
C THR A 189 -0.41 17.82 0.03
N GLU A 190 0.00 18.86 0.73
CA GLU A 190 1.26 19.59 0.47
C GLU A 190 2.51 18.71 0.60
N TYR A 191 2.44 17.65 1.44
CA TYR A 191 3.56 16.74 1.70
C TYR A 191 3.32 15.31 1.19
N PHE A 192 2.08 14.97 0.76
CA PHE A 192 1.72 13.64 0.25
C PHE A 192 1.21 13.74 -1.17
N ARG A 193 2.06 13.41 -2.14
CA ARG A 193 1.76 13.54 -3.56
C ARG A 193 1.32 12.20 -4.15
N VAL A 194 0.15 12.18 -4.77
CA VAL A 194 -0.39 11.00 -5.43
C VAL A 194 -0.25 11.13 -6.95
N TYR A 195 0.36 10.14 -7.60
CA TYR A 195 0.37 9.96 -9.04
C TYR A 195 -0.61 8.87 -9.42
N THR A 196 -1.21 8.91 -10.60
CA THR A 196 -2.16 7.89 -11.06
C THR A 196 -1.56 7.05 -12.19
N CYS A 197 -1.96 5.77 -12.25
CA CYS A 197 -1.76 4.88 -13.40
C CYS A 197 -2.97 3.96 -13.56
N GLU A 198 -2.99 3.17 -14.64
CA GLU A 198 -4.10 2.24 -14.92
C GLU A 198 -3.81 0.81 -14.48
N ASP A 199 -2.54 0.47 -14.21
CA ASP A 199 -2.08 -0.88 -13.94
C ASP A 199 -2.24 -1.29 -12.47
N VAL A 200 -3.44 -1.74 -12.10
CA VAL A 200 -3.74 -2.30 -10.77
C VAL A 200 -2.88 -3.53 -10.48
N VAL A 201 -2.72 -4.42 -11.47
CA VAL A 201 -1.97 -5.67 -11.32
C VAL A 201 -0.53 -5.42 -10.94
N GLY A 202 0.14 -4.52 -11.69
CA GLY A 202 1.53 -4.17 -11.43
C GLY A 202 1.75 -3.50 -10.09
N VAL A 203 0.87 -2.58 -9.69
CA VAL A 203 0.95 -1.88 -8.40
C VAL A 203 0.78 -2.85 -7.23
N GLU A 204 -0.17 -3.79 -7.29
CA GLU A 204 -0.37 -4.81 -6.25
C GLU A 204 0.82 -5.77 -6.14
N ILE A 205 1.30 -6.30 -7.28
CA ILE A 205 2.41 -7.26 -7.32
C ILE A 205 3.70 -6.61 -6.85
N ALA A 206 4.00 -5.40 -7.32
CA ALA A 206 5.18 -4.67 -6.88
C ALA A 206 5.16 -4.44 -5.35
N GLY A 207 4.04 -3.94 -4.82
CA GLY A 207 3.85 -3.73 -3.38
C GLY A 207 3.96 -5.02 -2.55
N ALA A 208 3.51 -6.16 -3.09
CA ALA A 208 3.59 -7.45 -2.42
C ALA A 208 5.02 -8.01 -2.38
N LEU A 209 5.67 -8.12 -3.55
CA LEU A 209 6.94 -8.82 -3.69
C LEU A 209 8.15 -8.02 -3.19
N LYS A 210 8.10 -6.68 -3.17
CA LYS A 210 9.18 -5.87 -2.58
C LYS A 210 9.51 -6.30 -1.15
N ASN A 211 8.51 -6.74 -0.40
CA ASN A 211 8.67 -7.20 0.98
C ASN A 211 9.50 -8.49 1.06
N VAL A 212 9.44 -9.35 0.06
CA VAL A 212 10.28 -10.55 -0.06
C VAL A 212 11.73 -10.15 -0.31
N ILE A 213 11.96 -9.25 -1.25
CA ILE A 213 13.31 -8.76 -1.56
C ILE A 213 13.92 -8.03 -0.35
N ALA A 214 13.09 -7.29 0.41
CA ALA A 214 13.54 -6.62 1.64
C ALA A 214 14.01 -7.60 2.74
N ILE A 215 13.46 -8.82 2.82
CA ILE A 215 14.00 -9.87 3.69
C ILE A 215 15.43 -10.25 3.26
N ALA A 216 15.65 -10.47 1.95
CA ALA A 216 16.97 -10.77 1.42
C ALA A 216 17.97 -9.62 1.65
N ALA A 217 17.54 -8.37 1.47
CA ALA A 217 18.35 -7.19 1.77
C ALA A 217 18.75 -7.13 3.26
N GLY A 218 17.80 -7.42 4.15
CA GLY A 218 18.07 -7.51 5.59
C GLY A 218 19.07 -8.61 5.95
N ILE A 219 19.02 -9.75 5.27
CA ILE A 219 20.02 -10.81 5.44
C ILE A 219 21.42 -10.30 5.08
N LEU A 220 21.56 -9.57 3.97
CA LEU A 220 22.84 -8.94 3.59
C LEU A 220 23.32 -7.95 4.66
N ASP A 221 22.41 -7.09 5.15
CA ASP A 221 22.73 -6.12 6.19
C ASP A 221 23.20 -6.79 7.50
N GLY A 222 22.59 -7.91 7.85
CA GLY A 222 23.00 -8.68 9.03
C GLY A 222 24.39 -9.32 8.95
N PHE A 223 24.92 -9.48 7.71
CA PHE A 223 26.29 -9.95 7.46
C PHE A 223 27.31 -8.84 7.26
N GLY A 224 26.91 -7.58 7.36
CA GLY A 224 27.84 -6.46 7.28
C GLY A 224 27.49 -5.41 6.21
N GLY A 225 26.34 -5.53 5.54
CA GLY A 225 25.81 -4.50 4.66
C GLY A 225 26.64 -4.29 3.40
N TRP A 226 26.91 -5.33 2.65
CA TRP A 226 27.75 -5.27 1.44
C TRP A 226 27.04 -4.51 0.31
N ASP A 227 27.46 -3.28 0.08
CA ASP A 227 26.80 -2.31 -0.81
C ASP A 227 26.65 -2.84 -2.24
N ASN A 228 27.71 -3.42 -2.84
CA ASN A 228 27.63 -4.00 -4.18
C ASN A 228 26.62 -5.15 -4.27
N ALA A 229 26.61 -6.04 -3.27
CA ALA A 229 25.68 -7.15 -3.22
C ALA A 229 24.24 -6.66 -3.05
N LYS A 230 24.02 -5.63 -2.24
CA LYS A 230 22.71 -5.03 -2.00
C LYS A 230 22.18 -4.33 -3.25
N ALA A 231 23.01 -3.53 -3.92
CA ALA A 231 22.66 -2.90 -5.19
C ALA A 231 22.29 -3.93 -6.27
N ALA A 232 23.09 -5.00 -6.39
CA ALA A 232 22.80 -6.11 -7.30
C ALA A 232 21.50 -6.83 -6.92
N LEU A 233 21.26 -7.08 -5.63
CA LEU A 233 20.02 -7.69 -5.13
C LEU A 233 18.79 -6.85 -5.47
N GLU A 234 18.82 -5.55 -5.23
CA GLU A 234 17.71 -4.65 -5.53
C GLU A 234 17.42 -4.58 -7.03
N THR A 235 18.48 -4.47 -7.86
CA THR A 235 18.37 -4.47 -9.33
C THR A 235 17.81 -5.79 -9.86
N ARG A 236 18.31 -6.93 -9.39
CA ARG A 236 17.78 -8.24 -9.80
C ARG A 236 16.43 -8.54 -9.20
N GLY A 237 16.16 -8.01 -8.00
CA GLY A 237 14.87 -8.12 -7.31
C GLY A 237 13.74 -7.43 -8.07
N ILE A 238 13.93 -6.19 -8.53
CA ILE A 238 12.90 -5.52 -9.32
C ILE A 238 12.66 -6.21 -10.65
N TYR A 239 13.72 -6.79 -11.27
CA TYR A 239 13.58 -7.56 -12.49
C TYR A 239 12.76 -8.85 -12.27
N GLU A 240 12.98 -9.54 -11.14
CA GLU A 240 12.22 -10.73 -10.75
C GLU A 240 10.74 -10.39 -10.49
N ILE A 241 10.49 -9.28 -9.77
CA ILE A 241 9.14 -8.77 -9.51
C ILE A 241 8.43 -8.44 -10.82
N ALA A 242 9.11 -7.74 -11.74
CA ALA A 242 8.55 -7.38 -13.04
C ALA A 242 8.19 -8.63 -13.87
N ARG A 243 9.07 -9.64 -13.90
CA ARG A 243 8.79 -10.92 -14.58
C ARG A 243 7.52 -11.58 -14.03
N PHE A 244 7.41 -11.68 -12.74
CA PHE A 244 6.21 -12.22 -12.09
C PHE A 244 4.95 -11.41 -12.43
N GLY A 245 5.05 -10.08 -12.37
CA GLY A 245 3.92 -9.20 -12.69
C GLY A 245 3.49 -9.26 -14.14
N MET A 246 4.43 -9.24 -15.08
CA MET A 246 4.15 -9.35 -16.52
C MET A 246 3.46 -10.67 -16.87
N PHE A 247 3.77 -11.76 -16.18
CA PHE A 247 3.04 -13.03 -16.34
C PHE A 247 1.54 -12.87 -16.05
N PHE A 248 1.17 -11.98 -15.14
CA PHE A 248 -0.24 -11.65 -14.82
C PHE A 248 -0.79 -10.43 -15.60
N GLY A 249 -0.08 -9.98 -16.63
CA GLY A 249 -0.53 -8.89 -17.50
C GLY A 249 -0.21 -7.48 -17.02
N ALA A 250 0.70 -7.33 -16.04
CA ALA A 250 1.16 -6.01 -15.59
C ALA A 250 2.01 -5.30 -16.67
N ASP A 251 1.94 -3.96 -16.69
CA ASP A 251 2.82 -3.14 -17.52
C ASP A 251 4.22 -3.06 -16.90
N GLN A 252 5.25 -3.39 -17.68
CA GLN A 252 6.65 -3.31 -17.26
C GLN A 252 7.03 -1.93 -16.70
N LYS A 253 6.44 -0.85 -17.20
CA LYS A 253 6.72 0.51 -16.76
C LYS A 253 6.34 0.74 -15.30
N THR A 254 5.32 0.05 -14.78
CA THR A 254 4.89 0.16 -13.39
C THR A 254 6.02 -0.17 -12.43
N PHE A 255 6.86 -1.16 -12.78
CA PHE A 255 7.96 -1.59 -11.92
C PHE A 255 9.13 -0.59 -11.88
N MET A 256 9.23 0.31 -12.86
CA MET A 256 10.19 1.42 -12.89
C MET A 256 9.69 2.67 -12.16
N GLY A 257 8.46 2.65 -11.68
CA GLY A 257 7.80 3.77 -10.99
C GLY A 257 7.89 3.69 -9.46
N LEU A 258 7.09 4.59 -8.82
CA LEU A 258 7.05 4.71 -7.35
C LEU A 258 6.58 3.42 -6.66
N ALA A 259 5.56 2.74 -7.20
CA ALA A 259 5.06 1.48 -6.65
C ALA A 259 6.04 0.30 -6.82
N GLY A 260 6.92 0.37 -7.82
CA GLY A 260 7.96 -0.62 -8.11
C GLY A 260 9.28 -0.28 -7.42
N ILE A 261 10.24 0.23 -8.22
CA ILE A 261 11.61 0.49 -7.75
C ILE A 261 11.65 1.46 -6.57
N GLY A 262 10.78 2.50 -6.55
CA GLY A 262 10.74 3.47 -5.46
C GLY A 262 10.40 2.83 -4.11
N ASP A 263 9.36 2.01 -4.07
CA ASP A 263 8.94 1.31 -2.85
C ASP A 263 9.90 0.18 -2.47
N LEU A 264 10.53 -0.47 -3.46
CA LEU A 264 11.58 -1.46 -3.22
C LEU A 264 12.79 -0.83 -2.52
N MET A 265 13.33 0.24 -3.08
CA MET A 265 14.51 0.93 -2.53
C MET A 265 14.30 1.38 -1.10
N VAL A 266 13.18 2.06 -0.81
CA VAL A 266 12.91 2.52 0.55
C VAL A 266 12.74 1.34 1.51
N THR A 267 12.11 0.24 1.07
CA THR A 267 11.86 -0.93 1.93
C THR A 267 13.13 -1.74 2.22
N CYS A 268 14.06 -1.82 1.26
CA CYS A 268 15.34 -2.50 1.44
C CYS A 268 16.35 -1.70 2.29
N ASN A 269 16.21 -0.37 2.34
CA ASN A 269 17.22 0.50 2.97
C ASN A 269 16.74 1.16 4.27
N SER A 270 15.43 1.27 4.49
CA SER A 270 14.91 1.95 5.67
C SER A 270 15.03 1.11 6.95
N ARG A 271 15.39 1.80 8.06
CA ARG A 271 15.32 1.25 9.41
C ARG A 271 13.90 0.88 9.86
N TYR A 272 12.90 1.48 9.26
CA TYR A 272 11.48 1.22 9.57
C TYR A 272 10.94 -0.04 8.89
N SER A 273 11.70 -0.65 7.97
CA SER A 273 11.28 -1.86 7.27
C SER A 273 11.32 -3.10 8.18
N ARG A 274 10.14 -3.58 8.55
CA ARG A 274 9.97 -4.81 9.34
C ARG A 274 10.52 -6.05 8.62
N ASN A 275 10.35 -6.11 7.30
CA ASN A 275 10.85 -7.22 6.50
C ASN A 275 12.38 -7.24 6.45
N ARG A 276 13.01 -6.07 6.27
CA ARG A 276 14.46 -5.92 6.34
C ARG A 276 15.00 -6.33 7.71
N ARG A 277 14.38 -5.82 8.80
CA ARG A 277 14.77 -6.18 10.17
C ARG A 277 14.63 -7.69 10.44
N PHE A 278 13.58 -8.32 9.91
CA PHE A 278 13.41 -9.77 10.01
C PHE A 278 14.58 -10.51 9.36
N GLY A 279 15.01 -10.10 8.18
CA GLY A 279 16.20 -10.63 7.49
C GLY A 279 17.49 -10.44 8.30
N GLU A 280 17.70 -9.26 8.90
CA GLU A 280 18.85 -9.01 9.78
C GLU A 280 18.92 -10.00 10.96
N LEU A 281 17.77 -10.25 11.59
CA LEU A 281 17.69 -11.20 12.71
C LEU A 281 18.00 -12.63 12.26
N ILE A 282 17.52 -13.03 11.08
CA ILE A 282 17.86 -14.34 10.49
C ILE A 282 19.37 -14.49 10.28
N ALA A 283 20.02 -13.47 9.71
CA ALA A 283 21.47 -13.50 9.49
C ALA A 283 22.27 -13.57 10.81
N ARG A 284 21.72 -13.05 11.90
CA ARG A 284 22.29 -13.15 13.27
C ARG A 284 22.01 -14.50 13.94
N GLY A 285 21.40 -15.46 13.26
CA GLY A 285 21.17 -16.83 13.74
C GLY A 285 19.84 -17.06 14.45
N PHE A 286 18.92 -16.09 14.45
CA PHE A 286 17.58 -16.31 15.00
C PHE A 286 16.76 -17.24 14.09
N ASN A 287 15.99 -18.13 14.71
CA ASN A 287 15.11 -19.02 13.95
C ASN A 287 13.93 -18.26 13.32
N PRO A 288 13.75 -18.29 11.98
CA PRO A 288 12.72 -17.53 11.30
C PRO A 288 11.30 -17.84 11.76
N LEU A 289 10.96 -19.11 11.97
CA LEU A 289 9.60 -19.51 12.36
C LEU A 289 9.27 -19.04 13.78
N LYS A 290 10.24 -19.13 14.71
CA LYS A 290 10.06 -18.59 16.06
C LYS A 290 9.90 -17.08 16.07
N LEU A 291 10.61 -16.36 15.19
CA LEU A 291 10.44 -14.91 15.03
C LEU A 291 9.04 -14.56 14.52
N LEU A 292 8.48 -15.34 13.58
CA LEU A 292 7.13 -15.13 13.09
C LEU A 292 6.05 -15.39 14.16
N GLU A 293 6.25 -16.43 14.99
CA GLU A 293 5.32 -16.79 16.07
C GLU A 293 5.33 -15.78 17.23
N SER A 294 6.51 -15.26 17.59
CA SER A 294 6.68 -14.33 18.71
C SER A 294 6.44 -12.86 18.36
N SER A 295 6.32 -12.54 17.07
CA SER A 295 6.17 -11.16 16.61
C SER A 295 4.75 -10.63 16.81
N ASN A 296 4.62 -9.51 17.53
CA ASN A 296 3.38 -8.74 17.61
C ASN A 296 3.05 -7.99 16.30
N GLN A 297 3.94 -8.00 15.33
CA GLN A 297 3.81 -7.32 14.06
C GLN A 297 3.95 -8.31 12.90
N VAL A 298 3.10 -8.15 11.89
CA VAL A 298 3.09 -9.03 10.72
C VAL A 298 4.29 -8.73 9.81
N VAL A 299 5.03 -9.78 9.45
CA VAL A 299 6.10 -9.74 8.44
C VAL A 299 5.51 -10.20 7.10
N GLU A 300 4.93 -9.25 6.36
CA GLU A 300 4.18 -9.54 5.12
C GLU A 300 5.00 -10.32 4.08
N GLY A 301 6.30 -10.03 3.96
CA GLY A 301 7.18 -10.71 3.01
C GLY A 301 7.29 -12.22 3.24
N ALA A 302 7.25 -12.66 4.49
CA ALA A 302 7.29 -14.09 4.82
C ALA A 302 6.02 -14.81 4.36
N PHE A 303 4.85 -14.20 4.53
CA PHE A 303 3.59 -14.77 4.03
C PHE A 303 3.51 -14.70 2.50
N THR A 304 3.91 -13.56 1.92
CA THR A 304 3.90 -13.33 0.48
C THR A 304 4.79 -14.34 -0.25
N VAL A 305 6.02 -14.61 0.23
CA VAL A 305 6.92 -15.55 -0.45
C VAL A 305 6.33 -16.97 -0.51
N LYS A 306 5.57 -17.37 0.50
CA LYS A 306 4.89 -18.67 0.51
C LYS A 306 3.83 -18.79 -0.60
N ALA A 307 3.04 -17.74 -0.79
CA ALA A 307 2.05 -17.68 -1.87
C ALA A 307 2.73 -17.61 -3.25
N VAL A 308 3.71 -16.71 -3.39
CA VAL A 308 4.47 -16.51 -4.64
C VAL A 308 5.17 -17.79 -5.11
N MET A 309 5.83 -18.53 -4.20
CA MET A 309 6.53 -19.75 -4.59
C MET A 309 5.59 -20.87 -5.03
N LYS A 310 4.39 -20.97 -4.44
CA LYS A 310 3.36 -21.89 -4.92
C LYS A 310 2.97 -21.53 -6.36
N ILE A 311 2.62 -20.27 -6.60
CA ILE A 311 2.20 -19.77 -7.92
C ILE A 311 3.34 -19.93 -8.95
N ALA A 312 4.56 -19.53 -8.59
CA ALA A 312 5.72 -19.60 -9.46
C ALA A 312 6.05 -21.04 -9.90
N LYS A 313 5.93 -22.00 -8.98
CA LYS A 313 6.15 -23.43 -9.25
C LYS A 313 5.07 -23.99 -10.19
N GLU A 314 3.80 -23.68 -9.95
CA GLU A 314 2.67 -24.12 -10.77
C GLU A 314 2.76 -23.58 -12.20
N ASN A 315 3.28 -22.36 -12.39
CA ASN A 315 3.36 -21.65 -13.66
C ASN A 315 4.79 -21.61 -14.28
N LYS A 316 5.76 -22.28 -13.66
CA LYS A 316 7.16 -22.35 -14.10
C LYS A 316 7.83 -20.97 -14.26
N ILE A 317 7.51 -20.02 -13.37
CA ILE A 317 8.11 -18.68 -13.36
C ILE A 317 9.44 -18.75 -12.60
N ASP A 318 10.56 -18.33 -13.24
CA ASP A 318 11.89 -18.30 -12.61
C ASP A 318 12.00 -17.17 -11.58
N MET A 319 11.96 -17.52 -10.29
CA MET A 319 11.94 -16.60 -9.15
C MET A 319 13.10 -16.91 -8.17
N PRO A 320 14.37 -16.79 -8.60
CA PRO A 320 15.51 -17.31 -7.84
C PRO A 320 15.72 -16.64 -6.48
N ILE A 321 15.51 -15.33 -6.37
CA ILE A 321 15.70 -14.62 -5.09
C ILE A 321 14.57 -15.01 -4.12
N SER A 322 13.33 -15.00 -4.59
CA SER A 322 12.16 -15.42 -3.79
C SER A 322 12.27 -16.88 -3.37
N GLU A 323 12.76 -17.77 -4.24
CA GLU A 323 12.99 -19.17 -3.92
C GLU A 323 14.00 -19.32 -2.77
N GLU A 324 15.13 -18.60 -2.83
CA GLU A 324 16.13 -18.66 -1.77
C GLU A 324 15.62 -18.04 -0.44
N VAL A 325 14.83 -16.96 -0.50
CA VAL A 325 14.15 -16.43 0.70
C VAL A 325 13.19 -17.47 1.29
N TYR A 326 12.42 -18.14 0.45
CA TYR A 326 11.51 -19.21 0.90
C TYR A 326 12.28 -20.35 1.59
N ARG A 327 13.38 -20.82 0.99
CA ARG A 327 14.20 -21.88 1.55
C ARG A 327 14.82 -21.50 2.89
N VAL A 328 15.28 -20.25 3.03
CA VAL A 328 15.82 -19.74 4.29
C VAL A 328 14.74 -19.68 5.37
N VAL A 329 13.58 -19.16 5.04
CA VAL A 329 12.51 -18.92 6.04
C VAL A 329 11.81 -20.21 6.45
N TYR A 330 11.53 -21.11 5.49
CA TYR A 330 10.65 -22.27 5.72
C TYR A 330 11.36 -23.62 5.67
N GLU A 331 12.51 -23.74 5.00
CA GLU A 331 13.22 -25.00 4.85
C GLU A 331 14.52 -25.03 5.68
N GLY A 332 14.81 -23.94 6.41
CA GLY A 332 15.98 -23.87 7.30
C GLY A 332 17.33 -23.82 6.57
N LYS A 333 17.35 -23.44 5.28
CA LYS A 333 18.58 -23.30 4.51
C LYS A 333 19.45 -22.19 5.11
N PRO A 334 20.76 -22.44 5.33
CA PRO A 334 21.64 -21.39 5.84
C PRO A 334 21.70 -20.17 4.88
N PRO A 335 21.54 -18.93 5.36
CA PRO A 335 21.49 -17.74 4.50
C PRO A 335 22.77 -17.55 3.64
N LEU A 336 23.96 -17.83 4.20
CA LEU A 336 25.22 -17.78 3.44
C LEU A 336 25.27 -18.81 2.29
N GLN A 337 24.64 -19.98 2.49
CA GLN A 337 24.52 -20.97 1.44
C GLN A 337 23.61 -20.48 0.30
N SER A 338 22.47 -19.88 0.65
CA SER A 338 21.55 -19.28 -0.33
C SER A 338 22.23 -18.22 -1.19
N MET A 339 23.03 -17.34 -0.58
CA MET A 339 23.82 -16.35 -1.33
C MET A 339 24.82 -16.99 -2.30
N ARG A 340 25.55 -18.01 -1.84
CA ARG A 340 26.51 -18.74 -2.68
C ARG A 340 25.81 -19.42 -3.86
N ASP A 341 24.64 -19.98 -3.64
CA ASP A 341 23.88 -20.68 -4.68
C ASP A 341 23.34 -19.69 -5.72
N LEU A 342 22.88 -18.51 -5.32
CA LEU A 342 22.53 -17.43 -6.26
C LEU A 342 23.72 -17.03 -7.14
N MET A 343 24.92 -16.87 -6.57
CA MET A 343 26.13 -16.49 -7.30
C MET A 343 26.67 -17.60 -8.22
N ARG A 344 26.34 -18.86 -7.97
CA ARG A 344 26.76 -20.02 -8.75
C ARG A 344 25.78 -20.39 -9.86
N ARG A 345 24.68 -19.68 -10.02
CA ARG A 345 23.75 -19.90 -11.13
C ARG A 345 24.48 -19.77 -12.48
N SER A 346 23.94 -20.45 -13.49
CA SER A 346 24.50 -20.36 -14.87
C SER A 346 24.57 -18.91 -15.34
N LEU A 347 25.66 -18.56 -16.00
CA LEU A 347 25.83 -17.24 -16.62
C LEU A 347 24.74 -17.01 -17.65
N LYS A 348 24.19 -15.79 -17.66
CA LYS A 348 23.11 -15.36 -18.55
C LYS A 348 23.35 -13.92 -19.00
N ASP A 349 22.74 -13.52 -20.10
CA ASP A 349 22.65 -12.10 -20.45
C ASP A 349 21.91 -11.33 -19.38
N GLU A 350 22.21 -10.04 -19.23
CA GLU A 350 21.56 -9.21 -18.19
C GLU A 350 20.04 -9.13 -18.39
N PHE A 351 19.58 -9.02 -19.63
CA PHE A 351 18.18 -8.91 -20.02
C PHE A 351 17.71 -10.15 -20.79
N TRP A 352 17.90 -11.35 -20.19
CA TRP A 352 17.40 -12.56 -20.85
C TRP A 352 15.87 -12.61 -20.83
N ALA A 353 15.27 -12.99 -21.98
CA ALA A 353 13.88 -13.39 -22.03
C ALA A 353 13.69 -14.70 -21.24
N SER A 354 12.67 -14.75 -20.43
CA SER A 354 12.28 -15.94 -19.68
C SER A 354 11.52 -16.91 -20.57
#